data_3700501b84748e0c29b5be609ae35671
#
_entry.id   3700501b84748e0c29b5be609ae35671
#
_cell.length_a   1.000
_cell.length_b   1.000
_cell.length_c   1.000
_cell.angle_alpha   90.00
_cell.angle_beta   90.00
_cell.angle_gamma   90.00
#
_symmetry.space_group_name_H-M   'P 1'
#
loop_
_entity.id
_entity.type
_entity.pdbx_description
1 polymer ?
#
loop_
_entity_poly.entity_id
_entity_poly.type
_entity_poly.pdbx_seq_one_letter_code
_entity_poly.pdbx_strand_id
1 'polypeptide(L)'
;TGIQRSFEERERFLTSFSHDLRTPLTRLRLRLEQVAQDDLREKLCADVDDLTDTLNRTITFLRSARSIEDVRRPIAVMPLLEALVEDRQGIGEQVTLNGNTAAVLLSWNRLRSAFENVVDNALRYGDCADIEVHHERDSEGREWLYIDFRDNGPGIPEEKLEFVLEPYVRLETSRNRKTGGHGLGLSIVRNLVEASGGRVLLMNRPEGGLLVRMLFPL
;
A
#
# COMPACT_ATOMS: atom_id res chain seq x y z
N THR A 1 4.81 -7.92 30.79
CA THR A 1 5.35 -6.59 31.05
C THR A 1 4.34 -5.54 30.61
N GLY A 2 4.29 -4.35 31.29
CA GLY A 2 3.27 -3.31 31.07
C GLY A 2 3.18 -2.80 29.64
N ILE A 3 4.28 -2.82 28.89
CA ILE A 3 4.36 -2.42 27.49
C ILE A 3 3.55 -3.39 26.58
N GLN A 4 3.67 -4.69 26.77
CA GLN A 4 2.91 -5.70 26.00
C GLN A 4 1.40 -5.56 26.23
N ARG A 5 0.94 -5.38 27.48
CA ARG A 5 -0.47 -5.14 27.79
C ARG A 5 -1.02 -3.90 27.09
N SER A 6 -0.28 -2.79 27.10
CA SER A 6 -0.68 -1.55 26.42
C SER A 6 -0.79 -1.73 24.90
N PHE A 7 0.00 -2.63 24.30
CA PHE A 7 -0.07 -2.95 22.87
C PHE A 7 -1.28 -3.80 22.53
N GLU A 8 -1.55 -4.86 23.29
CA GLU A 8 -2.73 -5.72 23.11
C GLU A 8 -4.04 -4.96 23.28
N GLU A 9 -4.11 -4.07 24.27
CA GLU A 9 -5.28 -3.21 24.51
C GLU A 9 -5.53 -2.27 23.32
N ARG A 10 -4.48 -1.69 22.74
CA ARG A 10 -4.60 -0.81 21.58
C ARG A 10 -5.01 -1.58 20.30
N GLU A 11 -4.50 -2.78 20.11
CA GLU A 11 -4.85 -3.60 18.94
C GLU A 11 -6.31 -4.06 19.03
N ARG A 12 -6.76 -4.49 20.21
CA ARG A 12 -8.17 -4.78 20.47
C ARG A 12 -9.04 -3.56 20.26
N PHE A 13 -8.60 -2.38 20.73
CA PHE A 13 -9.32 -1.12 20.50
C PHE A 13 -9.45 -0.80 19.02
N LEU A 14 -8.36 -0.85 18.25
CA LEU A 14 -8.39 -0.58 16.81
C LEU A 14 -9.27 -1.59 16.05
N THR A 15 -9.26 -2.86 16.45
CA THR A 15 -10.08 -3.90 15.83
C THR A 15 -11.56 -3.68 16.15
N SER A 16 -11.91 -3.43 17.41
CA SER A 16 -13.27 -3.12 17.83
C SER A 16 -13.78 -1.83 17.19
N PHE A 17 -12.99 -0.77 17.24
CA PHE A 17 -13.31 0.52 16.65
C PHE A 17 -13.56 0.43 15.13
N SER A 18 -12.76 -0.38 14.42
CA SER A 18 -12.94 -0.64 13.00
C SER A 18 -14.28 -1.31 12.71
N HIS A 19 -14.63 -2.32 13.50
CA HIS A 19 -15.89 -3.03 13.37
C HIS A 19 -17.08 -2.12 13.69
N ASP A 20 -16.95 -1.33 14.75
CA ASP A 20 -18.00 -0.44 15.24
C ASP A 20 -18.29 0.72 14.28
N LEU A 21 -17.28 1.16 13.49
CA LEU A 21 -17.48 2.15 12.43
C LEU A 21 -17.95 1.54 11.10
N ARG A 22 -17.53 0.32 10.77
CA ARG A 22 -17.97 -0.36 9.54
C ARG A 22 -19.47 -0.64 9.54
N THR A 23 -20.02 -1.04 10.68
CA THR A 23 -21.44 -1.36 10.83
C THR A 23 -22.37 -0.17 10.48
N PRO A 24 -22.19 1.05 11.02
CA PRO A 24 -23.02 2.20 10.65
C PRO A 24 -22.79 2.65 9.20
N LEU A 25 -21.57 2.56 8.65
CA LEU A 25 -21.31 2.88 7.25
C LEU A 25 -22.04 1.93 6.29
N THR A 26 -21.99 0.62 6.54
CA THR A 26 -22.76 -0.37 5.78
C THR A 26 -24.25 -0.10 5.85
N ARG A 27 -24.78 0.23 7.04
CA ARG A 27 -26.19 0.55 7.22
C ARG A 27 -26.56 1.85 6.50
N LEU A 28 -25.70 2.86 6.51
CA LEU A 28 -25.88 4.09 5.77
C LEU A 28 -25.93 3.81 4.26
N ARG A 29 -24.99 3.00 3.74
CA ARG A 29 -24.96 2.56 2.34
C ARG A 29 -26.29 1.93 1.91
N LEU A 30 -26.78 0.97 2.69
CA LEU A 30 -28.04 0.28 2.41
C LEU A 30 -29.27 1.22 2.43
N ARG A 31 -29.25 2.26 3.28
CA ARG A 31 -30.32 3.27 3.29
C ARG A 31 -30.25 4.21 2.10
N LEU A 32 -29.05 4.52 1.62
CA LEU A 32 -28.85 5.37 0.45
C LEU A 32 -29.33 4.69 -0.84
N GLU A 33 -29.32 3.38 -0.93
CA GLU A 33 -29.86 2.62 -2.05
C GLU A 33 -31.37 2.82 -2.21
N GLN A 34 -32.08 3.26 -1.16
CA GLN A 34 -33.51 3.55 -1.16
C GLN A 34 -33.85 5.00 -1.59
N VAL A 35 -32.83 5.83 -1.85
CA VAL A 35 -33.03 7.20 -2.34
C VAL A 35 -33.50 7.16 -3.78
N ALA A 36 -34.68 7.74 -4.04
CA ALA A 36 -35.33 7.67 -5.34
C ALA A 36 -34.64 8.53 -6.42
N GLN A 37 -33.85 9.52 -6.02
CA GLN A 37 -33.15 10.44 -6.94
C GLN A 37 -31.78 9.86 -7.29
N ASP A 38 -31.64 9.32 -8.50
CA ASP A 38 -30.46 8.57 -8.94
C ASP A 38 -29.13 9.37 -8.81
N ASP A 39 -29.08 10.60 -9.30
CA ASP A 39 -27.87 11.44 -9.24
C ASP A 39 -27.44 11.75 -7.78
N LEU A 40 -28.39 11.97 -6.89
CA LEU A 40 -28.12 12.19 -5.48
C LEU A 40 -27.66 10.88 -4.79
N ARG A 41 -28.30 9.78 -5.11
CA ARG A 41 -27.93 8.45 -4.61
C ARG A 41 -26.50 8.10 -4.99
N GLU A 42 -26.11 8.24 -6.26
CA GLU A 42 -24.75 7.95 -6.72
C GLU A 42 -23.71 8.79 -5.99
N LYS A 43 -23.95 10.09 -5.82
CA LYS A 43 -23.04 10.97 -5.09
C LYS A 43 -22.89 10.58 -3.63
N LEU A 44 -24.01 10.30 -2.95
CA LEU A 44 -24.00 9.92 -1.54
C LEU A 44 -23.37 8.51 -1.32
N CYS A 45 -23.60 7.57 -2.21
CA CYS A 45 -22.94 6.27 -2.17
C CYS A 45 -21.43 6.41 -2.36
N ALA A 46 -20.98 7.21 -3.32
CA ALA A 46 -19.57 7.49 -3.52
C ALA A 46 -18.92 8.14 -2.29
N ASP A 47 -19.60 9.08 -1.61
CA ASP A 47 -19.10 9.69 -0.38
C ASP A 47 -18.97 8.66 0.77
N VAL A 48 -19.90 7.69 0.89
CA VAL A 48 -19.81 6.60 1.89
C VAL A 48 -18.70 5.62 1.55
N ASP A 49 -18.48 5.32 0.27
CA ASP A 49 -17.40 4.46 -0.17
C ASP A 49 -16.04 5.12 0.12
N ASP A 50 -15.89 6.42 -0.17
CA ASP A 50 -14.69 7.19 0.17
C ASP A 50 -14.40 7.20 1.68
N LEU A 51 -15.43 7.35 2.51
CA LEU A 51 -15.29 7.28 3.97
C LEU A 51 -14.85 5.88 4.44
N THR A 52 -15.40 4.84 3.83
CA THR A 52 -15.08 3.45 4.14
C THR A 52 -13.62 3.15 3.78
N ASP A 53 -13.17 3.61 2.62
CA ASP A 53 -11.79 3.46 2.17
C ASP A 53 -10.81 4.24 3.07
N THR A 54 -11.16 5.46 3.44
CA THR A 54 -10.37 6.28 4.38
C THR A 54 -10.19 5.55 5.71
N LEU A 55 -11.27 5.02 6.25
CA LEU A 55 -11.26 4.27 7.50
C LEU A 55 -10.35 3.03 7.40
N ASN A 56 -10.54 2.20 6.36
CA ASN A 56 -9.76 0.99 6.17
C ASN A 56 -8.26 1.27 6.02
N ARG A 57 -7.89 2.31 5.25
CA ARG A 57 -6.49 2.74 5.07
C ARG A 57 -5.90 3.27 6.37
N THR A 58 -6.65 4.06 7.15
CA THR A 58 -6.20 4.57 8.46
C THR A 58 -5.93 3.41 9.43
N ILE A 59 -6.81 2.42 9.46
CA ILE A 59 -6.63 1.22 10.30
C ILE A 59 -5.42 0.41 9.85
N THR A 60 -5.25 0.22 8.54
CA THR A 60 -4.07 -0.46 7.98
C THR A 60 -2.79 0.28 8.33
N PHE A 61 -2.77 1.62 8.24
CA PHE A 61 -1.65 2.44 8.66
C PHE A 61 -1.33 2.25 10.15
N LEU A 62 -2.33 2.33 11.03
CA LEU A 62 -2.14 2.15 12.46
C LEU A 62 -1.63 0.74 12.83
N ARG A 63 -2.03 -0.27 12.08
CA ARG A 63 -1.53 -1.64 12.23
C ARG A 63 -0.12 -1.81 11.67
N SER A 64 0.18 -1.20 10.52
CA SER A 64 1.49 -1.33 9.86
C SER A 64 2.64 -0.82 10.73
N ALA A 65 2.41 0.26 11.47
CA ALA A 65 3.41 0.87 12.34
C ALA A 65 3.82 0.01 13.56
N ARG A 66 3.17 -1.13 13.83
CA ARG A 66 3.24 -1.77 15.16
C ARG A 66 3.27 -3.29 15.22
N SER A 67 3.29 -4.02 14.14
CA SER A 67 3.25 -5.49 14.20
C SER A 67 4.54 -6.11 14.75
N ILE A 68 4.54 -6.42 16.05
CA ILE A 68 5.63 -7.17 16.71
C ILE A 68 5.40 -8.71 16.62
N GLU A 69 4.16 -9.17 16.35
CA GLU A 69 3.77 -10.58 16.47
C GLU A 69 3.50 -11.34 15.16
N ASP A 70 3.75 -10.71 14.00
CA ASP A 70 3.64 -11.45 12.75
C ASP A 70 4.72 -12.52 12.66
N VAL A 71 4.29 -13.77 12.62
CA VAL A 71 5.19 -14.93 12.46
C VAL A 71 5.96 -14.75 11.15
N ARG A 72 7.24 -14.40 11.27
CA ARG A 72 8.14 -14.36 10.12
C ARG A 72 8.35 -15.78 9.61
N ARG A 73 8.02 -15.99 8.36
CA ARG A 73 8.24 -17.27 7.65
C ARG A 73 9.00 -17.00 6.37
N PRO A 74 9.76 -17.97 5.87
CA PRO A 74 10.29 -17.88 4.52
C PRO A 74 9.13 -17.76 3.54
N ILE A 75 9.09 -16.66 2.79
CA ILE A 75 8.06 -16.39 1.78
C ILE A 75 8.74 -16.27 0.43
N ALA A 76 8.30 -17.09 -0.52
CA ALA A 76 8.66 -16.91 -1.92
C ALA A 76 7.92 -15.66 -2.46
N VAL A 77 8.68 -14.65 -2.85
CA VAL A 77 8.13 -13.36 -3.26
C VAL A 77 7.43 -13.46 -4.62
N MET A 78 7.99 -14.23 -5.56
CA MET A 78 7.45 -14.35 -6.93
C MET A 78 6.00 -14.86 -6.96
N PRO A 79 5.63 -15.96 -6.30
CA PRO A 79 4.24 -16.43 -6.32
C PRO A 79 3.24 -15.41 -5.75
N LEU A 80 3.67 -14.57 -4.81
CA LEU A 80 2.83 -13.50 -4.26
C LEU A 80 2.62 -12.39 -5.29
N LEU A 81 3.68 -11.99 -6.00
CA LEU A 81 3.61 -10.98 -7.06
C LEU A 81 2.86 -11.50 -8.28
N GLU A 82 3.07 -12.77 -8.68
CA GLU A 82 2.34 -13.42 -9.77
C GLU A 82 0.83 -13.40 -9.53
N ALA A 83 0.40 -13.80 -8.34
CA ALA A 83 -1.03 -13.76 -7.97
C ALA A 83 -1.59 -12.32 -8.01
N LEU A 84 -0.83 -11.32 -7.53
CA LEU A 84 -1.23 -9.92 -7.59
C LEU A 84 -1.35 -9.43 -9.05
N VAL A 85 -0.40 -9.80 -9.91
CA VAL A 85 -0.39 -9.40 -11.31
C VAL A 85 -1.55 -10.05 -12.07
N GLU A 86 -1.82 -11.34 -11.84
CA GLU A 86 -2.97 -12.04 -12.42
C GLU A 86 -4.30 -11.39 -12.04
N ASP A 87 -4.48 -11.06 -10.75
CA ASP A 87 -5.68 -10.36 -10.26
C ASP A 87 -5.88 -9.01 -10.99
N ARG A 88 -4.82 -8.24 -11.19
CA ARG A 88 -4.87 -6.92 -11.85
C ARG A 88 -5.09 -7.01 -13.36
N GLN A 89 -4.39 -7.92 -14.02
CA GLN A 89 -4.57 -8.17 -15.46
C GLN A 89 -5.99 -8.70 -15.75
N GLY A 90 -6.57 -9.50 -14.85
CA GLY A 90 -7.93 -10.02 -14.97
C GLY A 90 -9.02 -8.93 -15.04
N ILE A 91 -8.74 -7.74 -14.53
CA ILE A 91 -9.63 -6.56 -14.64
C ILE A 91 -9.15 -5.53 -15.66
N GLY A 92 -8.17 -5.90 -16.50
CA GLY A 92 -7.69 -5.07 -17.62
C GLY A 92 -6.64 -4.03 -17.26
N GLU A 93 -6.05 -4.07 -16.05
CA GLU A 93 -4.98 -3.17 -15.64
C GLU A 93 -3.63 -3.60 -16.24
N GLN A 94 -2.77 -2.61 -16.56
CA GLN A 94 -1.47 -2.86 -17.19
C GLN A 94 -0.40 -3.07 -16.11
N VAL A 95 -0.20 -4.32 -15.72
CA VAL A 95 0.82 -4.72 -14.76
C VAL A 95 1.70 -5.81 -15.38
N THR A 96 3.02 -5.65 -15.29
CA THR A 96 3.99 -6.65 -15.75
C THR A 96 4.90 -7.09 -14.60
N LEU A 97 5.43 -8.30 -14.69
CA LEU A 97 6.34 -8.87 -13.69
C LEU A 97 7.49 -9.59 -14.39
N ASN A 98 8.71 -9.25 -14.00
CA ASN A 98 9.91 -9.90 -14.46
C ASN A 98 10.84 -10.18 -13.26
N GLY A 99 11.73 -11.16 -13.39
CA GLY A 99 12.79 -11.41 -12.42
C GLY A 99 12.85 -12.83 -11.89
N ASN A 100 13.66 -13.01 -10.86
CA ASN A 100 13.99 -14.29 -10.27
C ASN A 100 13.53 -14.40 -8.82
N THR A 101 13.24 -15.63 -8.41
CA THR A 101 12.77 -15.97 -7.06
C THR A 101 13.83 -15.76 -6.00
N ALA A 102 13.46 -15.10 -4.91
CA ALA A 102 14.14 -15.23 -3.63
C ALA A 102 13.10 -15.44 -2.53
N ALA A 103 13.46 -16.22 -1.51
CA ALA A 103 12.66 -16.34 -0.30
C ALA A 103 13.19 -15.32 0.72
N VAL A 104 12.28 -14.56 1.32
CA VAL A 104 12.59 -13.62 2.40
C VAL A 104 11.84 -14.01 3.67
N LEU A 105 12.45 -13.77 4.84
CA LEU A 105 11.83 -14.02 6.14
C LEU A 105 10.89 -12.88 6.51
N LEU A 106 9.64 -12.98 6.06
CA LEU A 106 8.66 -11.89 6.22
C LEU A 106 7.27 -12.41 6.59
N SER A 107 6.37 -11.50 6.85
CA SER A 107 4.95 -11.78 6.97
C SER A 107 4.26 -11.64 5.61
N TRP A 108 3.52 -12.66 5.20
CA TRP A 108 2.72 -12.68 3.96
C TRP A 108 1.78 -11.46 3.85
N ASN A 109 1.02 -11.19 4.91
CA ASN A 109 0.05 -10.11 4.91
C ASN A 109 0.69 -8.73 4.74
N ARG A 110 1.89 -8.54 5.30
CA ARG A 110 2.64 -7.30 5.18
C ARG A 110 3.15 -7.08 3.78
N LEU A 111 3.78 -8.09 3.18
CA LEU A 111 4.27 -8.01 1.82
C LEU A 111 3.14 -7.73 0.84
N ARG A 112 2.06 -8.49 0.93
CA ARG A 112 0.88 -8.30 0.08
C ARG A 112 0.36 -6.87 0.18
N SER A 113 0.13 -6.38 1.39
CA SER A 113 -0.36 -5.01 1.59
C SER A 113 0.62 -3.94 1.09
N ALA A 114 1.93 -4.14 1.25
CA ALA A 114 2.92 -3.21 0.70
C ALA A 114 2.89 -3.19 -0.83
N PHE A 115 2.85 -4.36 -1.48
CA PHE A 115 2.80 -4.48 -2.94
C PHE A 115 1.51 -3.88 -3.51
N GLU A 116 0.35 -4.21 -2.95
CA GLU A 116 -0.94 -3.62 -3.34
C GLU A 116 -0.91 -2.09 -3.28
N ASN A 117 -0.36 -1.50 -2.22
CA ASN A 117 -0.27 -0.04 -2.09
C ASN A 117 0.64 0.60 -3.15
N VAL A 118 1.74 -0.04 -3.53
CA VAL A 118 2.62 0.50 -4.58
C VAL A 118 2.01 0.32 -5.95
N VAL A 119 1.45 -0.85 -6.26
CA VAL A 119 0.76 -1.10 -7.54
C VAL A 119 -0.42 -0.17 -7.72
N ASP A 120 -1.24 0.04 -6.67
CA ASP A 120 -2.34 1.01 -6.69
C ASP A 120 -1.86 2.44 -7.01
N ASN A 121 -0.72 2.85 -6.45
CA ASN A 121 -0.13 4.15 -6.74
C ASN A 121 0.37 4.23 -8.19
N ALA A 122 1.09 3.22 -8.66
CA ALA A 122 1.62 3.16 -10.02
C ALA A 122 0.50 3.24 -11.07
N LEU A 123 -0.57 2.46 -10.89
CA LEU A 123 -1.74 2.47 -11.77
C LEU A 123 -2.53 3.79 -11.71
N ARG A 124 -2.58 4.40 -10.54
CA ARG A 124 -3.31 5.66 -10.33
C ARG A 124 -2.62 6.86 -10.98
N TYR A 125 -1.30 6.93 -10.91
CA TYR A 125 -0.54 8.10 -11.36
C TYR A 125 0.18 7.90 -12.69
N GLY A 126 0.43 6.63 -13.08
CA GLY A 126 1.19 6.27 -14.27
C GLY A 126 0.51 5.30 -15.23
N ASP A 127 -0.75 4.94 -14.97
CA ASP A 127 -1.58 4.03 -15.78
C ASP A 127 -1.00 2.61 -15.99
N CYS A 128 0.20 2.34 -15.48
CA CYS A 128 0.84 1.02 -15.55
C CYS A 128 1.75 0.77 -14.34
N ALA A 129 2.06 -0.50 -14.08
CA ALA A 129 3.06 -0.90 -13.10
C ALA A 129 3.96 -1.98 -13.70
N ASP A 130 5.26 -1.68 -13.85
CA ASP A 130 6.27 -2.65 -14.27
C ASP A 130 7.08 -3.08 -13.04
N ILE A 131 7.01 -4.37 -12.71
CA ILE A 131 7.62 -4.94 -11.52
C ILE A 131 8.83 -5.77 -11.92
N GLU A 132 9.97 -5.50 -11.29
CA GLU A 132 11.20 -6.27 -11.48
C GLU A 132 11.73 -6.76 -10.15
N VAL A 133 12.07 -8.05 -10.08
CA VAL A 133 12.65 -8.69 -8.88
C VAL A 133 14.05 -9.19 -9.22
N HIS A 134 15.05 -8.70 -8.47
CA HIS A 134 16.43 -9.13 -8.63
C HIS A 134 17.17 -9.13 -7.31
N HIS A 135 18.36 -9.71 -7.27
CA HIS A 135 19.21 -9.68 -6.08
C HIS A 135 20.60 -9.18 -6.43
N GLU A 136 21.18 -8.43 -5.51
CA GLU A 136 22.52 -7.90 -5.62
C GLU A 136 23.26 -8.02 -4.28
N ARG A 137 24.58 -8.05 -4.36
CA ARG A 137 25.45 -7.96 -3.18
C ARG A 137 25.90 -6.53 -2.97
N ASP A 138 25.80 -6.06 -1.74
CA ASP A 138 26.37 -4.77 -1.38
C ASP A 138 27.93 -4.85 -1.28
N SER A 139 28.55 -3.69 -1.05
CA SER A 139 30.02 -3.58 -0.90
C SER A 139 30.58 -4.37 0.28
N GLU A 140 29.75 -4.79 1.23
CA GLU A 140 30.11 -5.61 2.38
C GLU A 140 29.86 -7.12 2.14
N GLY A 141 29.39 -7.48 0.93
CA GLY A 141 29.09 -8.85 0.50
C GLY A 141 27.76 -9.39 1.00
N ARG A 142 26.91 -8.55 1.60
CA ARG A 142 25.56 -8.95 2.04
C ARG A 142 24.63 -9.01 0.85
N GLU A 143 23.82 -10.05 0.77
CA GLU A 143 22.82 -10.20 -0.29
C GLU A 143 21.55 -9.45 0.06
N TRP A 144 21.02 -8.74 -0.93
CA TRP A 144 19.77 -7.99 -0.84
C TRP A 144 18.83 -8.41 -1.97
N LEU A 145 17.56 -8.57 -1.65
CA LEU A 145 16.49 -8.66 -2.61
C LEU A 145 15.99 -7.26 -2.92
N TYR A 146 15.94 -6.93 -4.20
CA TYR A 146 15.37 -5.72 -4.74
C TYR A 146 14.04 -6.03 -5.41
N ILE A 147 13.01 -5.25 -5.11
CA ILE A 147 11.72 -5.30 -5.78
C ILE A 147 11.43 -3.89 -6.24
N ASP A 148 11.54 -3.68 -7.53
CA ASP A 148 11.35 -2.40 -8.22
C ASP A 148 9.95 -2.32 -8.81
N PHE A 149 9.24 -1.26 -8.50
CA PHE A 149 7.95 -0.93 -9.11
C PHE A 149 8.14 0.37 -9.88
N ARG A 150 7.91 0.32 -11.20
CA ARG A 150 8.07 1.45 -12.10
C ARG A 150 6.74 1.84 -12.68
N ASP A 151 6.44 3.13 -12.72
CA ASP A 151 5.32 3.71 -13.42
C ASP A 151 5.76 4.69 -14.52
N ASN A 152 4.82 5.14 -15.32
CA ASN A 152 5.03 6.15 -16.36
C ASN A 152 4.37 7.50 -16.00
N GLY A 153 4.14 7.76 -14.73
CA GLY A 153 3.52 8.99 -14.23
C GLY A 153 4.42 10.21 -14.36
N PRO A 154 4.00 11.33 -13.77
CA PRO A 154 4.75 12.59 -13.83
C PRO A 154 6.00 12.62 -12.94
N GLY A 155 6.23 11.56 -12.13
CA GLY A 155 7.25 11.59 -11.09
C GLY A 155 6.89 12.50 -9.90
N ILE A 156 7.88 12.74 -9.06
CA ILE A 156 7.75 13.54 -7.83
C ILE A 156 8.90 14.56 -7.79
N PRO A 157 8.65 15.85 -7.46
CA PRO A 157 9.75 16.81 -7.26
C PRO A 157 10.80 16.26 -6.29
N GLU A 158 12.09 16.36 -6.62
CA GLU A 158 13.16 15.72 -5.85
C GLU A 158 13.14 16.11 -4.38
N GLU A 159 12.86 17.38 -4.08
CA GLU A 159 12.74 17.88 -2.71
C GLU A 159 11.58 17.32 -1.92
N LYS A 160 10.66 16.59 -2.59
CA LYS A 160 9.46 15.99 -1.97
C LYS A 160 9.50 14.47 -1.89
N LEU A 161 10.49 13.82 -2.48
CA LEU A 161 10.60 12.34 -2.50
C LEU A 161 10.57 11.72 -1.09
N GLU A 162 11.30 12.30 -0.14
CA GLU A 162 11.27 11.86 1.25
C GLU A 162 9.94 12.21 1.93
N PHE A 163 9.41 13.41 1.61
CA PHE A 163 8.22 13.94 2.26
C PHE A 163 6.95 13.15 1.92
N VAL A 164 6.85 12.57 0.72
CA VAL A 164 5.68 11.75 0.34
C VAL A 164 5.61 10.39 1.05
N LEU A 165 6.66 9.99 1.75
CA LEU A 165 6.67 8.83 2.64
C LEU A 165 6.04 9.11 4.01
N GLU A 166 5.81 10.39 4.34
CA GLU A 166 5.12 10.76 5.58
C GLU A 166 3.60 10.57 5.45
N PRO A 167 2.90 10.22 6.55
CA PRO A 167 1.46 10.00 6.51
C PRO A 167 0.70 11.29 6.17
N TYR A 168 -0.40 11.15 5.42
CA TYR A 168 -1.32 12.22 5.01
C TYR A 168 -0.71 13.25 4.05
N VAL A 169 0.49 13.02 3.52
CA VAL A 169 1.13 13.90 2.54
C VAL A 169 0.56 13.63 1.15
N ARG A 170 0.21 14.72 0.45
CA ARG A 170 -0.25 14.73 -0.94
C ARG A 170 0.44 15.87 -1.70
N LEU A 171 0.89 15.59 -2.91
CA LEU A 171 1.52 16.60 -3.78
C LEU A 171 0.49 17.48 -4.48
N GLU A 172 -0.68 16.92 -4.77
CA GLU A 172 -1.78 17.65 -5.40
C GLU A 172 -2.62 18.38 -4.36
N THR A 173 -2.74 19.69 -4.56
CA THR A 173 -3.64 20.56 -3.77
C THR A 173 -5.10 20.47 -4.21
N SER A 174 -5.37 19.86 -5.37
CA SER A 174 -6.73 19.71 -5.87
C SER A 174 -7.42 18.50 -5.22
N ARG A 175 -8.58 18.72 -4.63
CA ARG A 175 -9.53 17.68 -4.22
C ARG A 175 -10.16 16.99 -5.43
N ASN A 176 -9.37 16.65 -6.45
CA ASN A 176 -9.87 15.98 -7.63
C ASN A 176 -10.26 14.55 -7.21
N ARG A 177 -11.57 14.28 -7.15
CA ARG A 177 -12.14 12.99 -6.73
C ARG A 177 -11.67 11.81 -7.59
N LYS A 178 -11.18 12.07 -8.80
CA LYS A 178 -10.68 11.04 -9.72
C LYS A 178 -9.31 10.47 -9.32
N THR A 179 -8.49 11.25 -8.59
CA THR A 179 -7.17 10.82 -8.10
C THR A 179 -7.14 10.65 -6.57
N GLY A 180 -8.30 10.43 -5.96
CA GLY A 180 -8.56 10.41 -4.53
C GLY A 180 -7.72 9.41 -3.73
N GLY A 181 -6.50 9.81 -3.33
CA GLY A 181 -5.66 9.10 -2.38
C GLY A 181 -5.63 9.84 -1.03
N HIS A 182 -5.64 9.09 0.09
CA HIS A 182 -5.64 9.68 1.44
C HIS A 182 -4.23 10.04 1.95
N GLY A 183 -3.19 9.90 1.10
CA GLY A 183 -1.79 10.15 1.48
C GLY A 183 -1.22 9.13 2.49
N LEU A 184 -1.80 7.94 2.56
CA LEU A 184 -1.36 6.89 3.49
C LEU A 184 -0.63 5.73 2.79
N GLY A 185 -0.76 5.57 1.45
CA GLY A 185 -0.25 4.40 0.74
C GLY A 185 1.26 4.21 0.92
N LEU A 186 2.05 5.21 0.58
CA LEU A 186 3.53 5.13 0.68
C LEU A 186 4.02 5.08 2.13
N SER A 187 3.35 5.72 3.07
CA SER A 187 3.70 5.61 4.50
C SER A 187 3.39 4.22 5.06
N ILE A 188 2.32 3.57 4.60
CA ILE A 188 2.05 2.15 4.91
C ILE A 188 3.18 1.27 4.36
N VAL A 189 3.57 1.48 3.10
CA VAL A 189 4.68 0.74 2.47
C VAL A 189 5.96 0.88 3.30
N ARG A 190 6.37 2.12 3.63
CA ARG A 190 7.54 2.39 4.46
C ARG A 190 7.48 1.62 5.78
N ASN A 191 6.38 1.77 6.53
CA ASN A 191 6.21 1.10 7.82
C ASN A 191 6.32 -0.43 7.72
N LEU A 192 5.68 -1.04 6.71
CA LEU A 192 5.66 -2.50 6.53
C LEU A 192 7.04 -3.04 6.13
N VAL A 193 7.74 -2.34 5.24
CA VAL A 193 9.07 -2.73 4.77
C VAL A 193 10.11 -2.55 5.88
N GLU A 194 10.12 -1.39 6.57
CA GLU A 194 11.05 -1.12 7.68
C GLU A 194 10.82 -2.05 8.87
N ALA A 195 9.56 -2.34 9.24
CA ALA A 195 9.23 -3.32 10.27
C ALA A 195 9.69 -4.75 9.91
N SER A 196 9.95 -4.99 8.65
CA SER A 196 10.48 -6.25 8.13
C SER A 196 12.01 -6.26 8.01
N GLY A 197 12.68 -5.18 8.41
CA GLY A 197 14.13 -5.01 8.32
C GLY A 197 14.61 -4.55 6.93
N GLY A 198 13.68 -4.19 6.06
CA GLY A 198 13.96 -3.66 4.72
C GLY A 198 14.07 -2.14 4.67
N ARG A 199 14.17 -1.61 3.45
CA ARG A 199 14.20 -0.17 3.15
C ARG A 199 13.35 0.14 1.93
N VAL A 200 12.81 1.35 1.87
CA VAL A 200 12.09 1.88 0.70
C VAL A 200 12.85 3.08 0.16
N LEU A 201 13.07 3.09 -1.14
CA LEU A 201 13.69 4.21 -1.86
C LEU A 201 12.74 4.67 -2.97
N LEU A 202 12.62 5.98 -3.13
CA LEU A 202 11.87 6.61 -4.22
C LEU A 202 12.84 7.34 -5.13
N MET A 203 12.73 7.15 -6.43
CA MET A 203 13.57 7.79 -7.44
C MET A 203 12.75 8.15 -8.68
N ASN A 204 12.97 9.33 -9.23
CA ASN A 204 12.44 9.64 -10.56
C ASN A 204 13.22 8.90 -11.62
N ARG A 205 12.52 8.39 -12.62
CA ARG A 205 13.12 7.71 -13.77
C ARG A 205 13.57 8.76 -14.81
N PRO A 206 14.73 8.57 -15.45
CA PRO A 206 15.22 9.49 -16.49
C PRO A 206 14.24 9.64 -17.67
N GLU A 207 13.54 8.56 -18.01
CA GLU A 207 12.54 8.50 -19.09
C GLU A 207 11.16 9.01 -18.67
N GLY A 208 10.99 9.40 -17.43
CA GLY A 208 9.72 9.81 -16.82
C GLY A 208 9.12 8.70 -15.94
N GLY A 209 8.31 9.12 -14.98
CA GLY A 209 7.70 8.22 -14.00
C GLY A 209 8.48 8.10 -12.70
N LEU A 210 7.94 7.32 -11.79
CA LEU A 210 8.52 7.02 -10.48
C LEU A 210 9.00 5.57 -10.43
N LEU A 211 10.12 5.35 -9.76
CA LEU A 211 10.59 4.06 -9.29
C LEU A 211 10.43 4.00 -7.77
N VAL A 212 9.62 3.08 -7.31
CA VAL A 212 9.53 2.69 -5.89
C VAL A 212 10.33 1.40 -5.72
N ARG A 213 11.41 1.46 -4.99
CA ARG A 213 12.30 0.32 -4.73
C ARG A 213 12.17 -0.14 -3.30
N MET A 214 11.86 -1.41 -3.10
CA MET A 214 11.90 -2.09 -1.81
C MET A 214 13.15 -2.98 -1.75
N LEU A 215 13.87 -2.90 -0.63
CA LEU A 215 15.07 -3.70 -0.37
C LEU A 215 14.84 -4.55 0.88
N PHE A 216 15.18 -5.83 0.79
CA PHE A 216 15.14 -6.75 1.92
C PHE A 216 16.46 -7.49 2.05
N PRO A 217 17.03 -7.62 3.27
CA PRO A 217 18.21 -8.46 3.48
C PRO A 217 17.85 -9.94 3.29
N LEU A 218 18.73 -10.70 2.62
CA LEU A 218 18.61 -12.15 2.39
C LEU A 218 19.41 -12.96 3.43
#